data_ec62e623b7bc183039a5065884cf11c6
#
_entry.id   ec62e623b7bc183039a5065884cf11c6
#
_cell.length_a   1.000
_cell.length_b   1.000
_cell.length_c   1.000
_cell.angle_alpha   90.00
_cell.angle_beta   90.00
_cell.angle_gamma   90.00
#
_symmetry.space_group_name_H-M   'P 1'
#
loop_
_entity.id
_entity.type
_entity.pdbx_description
1 polymer ?
#
loop_
_entity_poly.entity_id
_entity_poly.type
_entity_poly.pdbx_seq_one_letter_code
_entity_poly.pdbx_strand_id
1 'polypeptide(L)'
;MNKRIVGAFATVVLGAGLIAGIGTYVSAAKADTTILDATPAGTLDTPQGTLKHYTMDLSIYPDSFFKTSSPHPDWVSYGPSTNFRVPAHSAITFTMKQYDSGEPITNDFFARVAGTMNGTININGVDLSSVDPNTIGHTFTVRGLSNGKSNVFINVPMPMVPEDKMSENEGEYINPT
;
A
#
# COMPACT_ATOMS: atom_id res chain seq x y z
N MET A 1 -44.98 29.99 17.40
CA MET A 1 -43.64 30.01 16.79
C MET A 1 -43.76 29.66 15.32
N ASN A 2 -43.17 30.42 14.41
CA ASN A 2 -43.32 30.22 12.96
C ASN A 2 -42.63 28.93 12.54
N LYS A 3 -43.38 27.97 11.93
CA LYS A 3 -42.87 26.65 11.53
C LYS A 3 -41.61 26.75 10.61
N ARG A 4 -41.53 27.83 9.82
CA ARG A 4 -40.35 28.07 8.94
C ARG A 4 -39.07 28.41 9.74
N ILE A 5 -39.24 29.17 10.85
CA ILE A 5 -38.10 29.51 11.73
C ILE A 5 -37.61 28.26 12.46
N VAL A 6 -38.55 27.42 12.93
CA VAL A 6 -38.18 26.14 13.57
C VAL A 6 -37.45 25.22 12.61
N GLY A 7 -37.96 25.11 11.37
CA GLY A 7 -37.29 24.30 10.34
C GLY A 7 -35.89 24.81 10.02
N ALA A 8 -35.72 26.11 9.81
CA ALA A 8 -34.40 26.71 9.54
C ALA A 8 -33.41 26.47 10.70
N PHE A 9 -33.88 26.66 11.94
CA PHE A 9 -33.04 26.40 13.13
C PHE A 9 -32.65 24.93 13.25
N ALA A 10 -33.57 24.00 13.04
CA ALA A 10 -33.29 22.57 13.06
C ALA A 10 -32.26 22.17 11.98
N THR A 11 -32.39 22.72 10.78
CA THR A 11 -31.41 22.46 9.68
C THR A 11 -30.01 22.95 10.04
N VAL A 12 -29.88 24.13 10.63
CA VAL A 12 -28.59 24.69 11.05
C VAL A 12 -27.97 23.83 12.16
N VAL A 13 -28.75 23.43 13.15
CA VAL A 13 -28.26 22.60 14.26
C VAL A 13 -27.82 21.21 13.77
N LEU A 14 -28.61 20.58 12.90
CA LEU A 14 -28.23 19.28 12.29
C LEU A 14 -26.97 19.40 11.43
N GLY A 15 -26.89 20.44 10.61
CA GLY A 15 -25.71 20.70 9.77
C GLY A 15 -24.46 20.95 10.61
N ALA A 16 -24.53 21.74 11.64
CA ALA A 16 -23.42 22.00 12.56
C ALA A 16 -23.00 20.72 13.30
N GLY A 17 -23.96 19.91 13.76
CA GLY A 17 -23.72 18.62 14.42
C GLY A 17 -23.02 17.64 13.50
N LEU A 18 -23.40 17.58 12.23
CA LEU A 18 -22.82 16.71 11.22
C LEU A 18 -21.37 17.12 10.90
N ILE A 19 -21.12 18.42 10.73
CA ILE A 19 -19.77 18.97 10.50
C ILE A 19 -18.87 18.70 11.71
N ALA A 20 -19.37 18.92 12.93
CA ALA A 20 -18.61 18.64 14.15
C ALA A 20 -18.32 17.13 14.29
N GLY A 21 -19.31 16.26 13.98
CA GLY A 21 -19.15 14.81 14.01
C GLY A 21 -18.10 14.31 12.99
N ILE A 22 -18.15 14.80 11.77
CA ILE A 22 -17.13 14.50 10.75
C ILE A 22 -15.76 15.03 11.18
N GLY A 23 -15.69 16.26 11.69
CA GLY A 23 -14.45 16.86 12.16
C GLY A 23 -13.79 16.07 13.30
N THR A 24 -14.58 15.61 14.28
CA THR A 24 -14.07 14.75 15.37
C THR A 24 -13.67 13.37 14.87
N TYR A 25 -14.45 12.77 13.97
CA TYR A 25 -14.11 11.49 13.35
C TYR A 25 -12.78 11.57 12.58
N VAL A 26 -12.62 12.56 11.69
CA VAL A 26 -11.39 12.77 10.92
C VAL A 26 -10.19 13.06 11.84
N SER A 27 -10.42 13.79 12.94
CA SER A 27 -9.35 14.09 13.91
C SER A 27 -8.94 12.86 14.73
N ALA A 28 -9.90 11.99 15.06
CA ALA A 28 -9.66 10.74 15.78
C ALA A 28 -9.09 9.65 14.86
N ALA A 29 -9.49 9.65 13.58
CA ALA A 29 -8.99 8.76 12.53
C ALA A 29 -7.64 9.22 11.95
N LYS A 30 -6.91 10.10 12.63
CA LYS A 30 -5.50 10.38 12.26
C LYS A 30 -4.74 9.07 12.35
N ALA A 31 -4.51 8.46 11.18
CA ALA A 31 -3.59 7.36 11.04
C ALA A 31 -2.26 7.80 11.66
N ASP A 32 -1.65 6.92 12.43
CA ASP A 32 -0.28 7.13 12.90
C ASP A 32 0.58 7.32 11.64
N THR A 33 1.08 8.53 11.45
CA THR A 33 1.84 8.92 10.26
C THR A 33 3.32 8.59 10.46
N THR A 34 3.61 7.42 10.99
CA THR A 34 4.97 6.93 11.12
C THR A 34 5.63 6.97 9.74
N ILE A 35 6.72 7.71 9.63
CA ILE A 35 7.51 7.79 8.40
C ILE A 35 8.58 6.72 8.47
N LEU A 36 8.59 5.83 7.48
CA LEU A 36 9.63 4.84 7.30
C LEU A 36 10.77 5.45 6.48
N ASP A 37 11.91 5.62 7.10
CA ASP A 37 13.12 6.09 6.42
C ASP A 37 13.86 4.91 5.76
N ALA A 38 14.33 5.11 4.53
CA ALA A 38 15.12 4.11 3.84
C ALA A 38 16.48 3.91 4.53
N THR A 39 16.89 2.66 4.70
CA THR A 39 18.12 2.26 5.38
C THR A 39 19.29 2.29 4.39
N PRO A 40 20.42 2.99 4.70
CA PRO A 40 21.60 2.97 3.85
C PRO A 40 22.17 1.57 3.65
N ALA A 41 22.47 1.19 2.40
CA ALA A 41 23.01 -0.12 2.01
C ALA A 41 24.24 -0.02 1.09
N GLY A 42 24.94 1.12 1.10
CA GLY A 42 26.16 1.33 0.33
C GLY A 42 25.91 1.98 -1.04
N THR A 43 26.40 1.38 -2.10
CA THR A 43 26.24 1.84 -3.49
C THR A 43 25.76 0.70 -4.38
N LEU A 44 25.08 1.05 -5.46
CA LEU A 44 24.60 0.13 -6.47
C LEU A 44 24.94 0.68 -7.86
N ASP A 45 25.48 -0.17 -8.72
CA ASP A 45 25.69 0.16 -10.13
C ASP A 45 24.37 0.03 -10.88
N THR A 46 24.00 1.09 -11.55
CA THR A 46 22.73 1.21 -12.29
C THR A 46 23.02 1.65 -13.74
N PRO A 47 22.06 1.52 -14.66
CA PRO A 47 22.19 2.09 -16.00
C PRO A 47 22.47 3.60 -16.04
N GLN A 48 22.17 4.32 -14.96
CA GLN A 48 22.42 5.76 -14.80
C GLN A 48 23.77 6.05 -14.12
N GLY A 49 24.57 5.02 -13.80
CA GLY A 49 25.82 5.10 -13.06
C GLY A 49 25.70 4.56 -11.64
N THR A 50 26.79 4.67 -10.87
CA THR A 50 26.83 4.23 -9.47
C THR A 50 26.06 5.21 -8.58
N LEU A 51 25.00 4.74 -7.93
CA LEU A 51 24.16 5.52 -7.04
C LEU A 51 24.31 5.06 -5.59
N LYS A 52 23.99 5.95 -4.63
CA LYS A 52 23.79 5.53 -3.25
C LYS A 52 22.63 4.55 -3.17
N HIS A 53 22.83 3.45 -2.48
CA HIS A 53 21.86 2.39 -2.34
C HIS A 53 21.20 2.42 -0.95
N TYR A 54 19.90 2.21 -0.93
CA TYR A 54 19.09 2.10 0.28
C TYR A 54 18.15 0.91 0.17
N THR A 55 17.75 0.37 1.31
CA THR A 55 16.78 -0.73 1.40
C THR A 55 15.58 -0.32 2.23
N MET A 56 14.45 -0.94 1.91
CA MET A 56 13.20 -0.82 2.66
C MET A 56 12.49 -2.18 2.66
N ASP A 57 12.02 -2.59 3.84
CA ASP A 57 11.25 -3.82 3.99
C ASP A 57 9.78 -3.48 4.24
N LEU A 58 8.90 -4.11 3.48
CA LEU A 58 7.45 -3.96 3.58
C LEU A 58 6.79 -5.33 3.69
N SER A 59 5.68 -5.37 4.41
CA SER A 59 4.84 -6.56 4.49
C SER A 59 3.40 -6.21 4.16
N ILE A 60 2.71 -7.11 3.49
CA ILE A 60 1.30 -6.99 3.15
C ILE A 60 0.55 -8.01 3.99
N TYR A 61 -0.33 -7.54 4.84
CA TYR A 61 -1.10 -8.33 5.77
C TYR A 61 -2.58 -8.33 5.41
N PRO A 62 -3.27 -9.47 5.54
CA PRO A 62 -4.72 -9.52 5.44
C PRO A 62 -5.38 -8.81 6.61
N ASP A 63 -6.65 -8.46 6.45
CA ASP A 63 -7.45 -7.83 7.49
C ASP A 63 -7.52 -8.69 8.76
N SER A 64 -7.62 -10.00 8.62
CA SER A 64 -7.66 -10.96 9.72
C SER A 64 -6.43 -10.91 10.65
N PHE A 65 -5.32 -10.36 10.20
CA PHE A 65 -4.11 -10.19 11.00
C PHE A 65 -4.27 -9.11 12.09
N PHE A 66 -5.15 -8.16 11.87
CA PHE A 66 -5.42 -7.08 12.80
C PHE A 66 -6.73 -7.34 13.53
N LYS A 67 -6.68 -7.48 14.85
CA LYS A 67 -7.88 -7.57 15.69
C LYS A 67 -8.51 -6.19 15.82
N THR A 68 -9.23 -5.78 14.77
CA THR A 68 -9.97 -4.52 14.76
C THR A 68 -11.40 -4.74 15.25
N SER A 69 -12.03 -3.69 15.80
CA SER A 69 -13.45 -3.76 16.16
C SER A 69 -14.32 -3.75 14.92
N SER A 70 -15.25 -4.69 14.81
CA SER A 70 -16.27 -4.72 13.76
C SER A 70 -17.30 -3.59 13.95
N PRO A 71 -17.87 -3.01 12.87
CA PRO A 71 -17.58 -3.32 11.47
C PRO A 71 -16.36 -2.56 10.94
N HIS A 72 -15.56 -3.23 10.13
CA HIS A 72 -14.44 -2.65 9.40
C HIS A 72 -14.44 -3.21 7.96
N PRO A 73 -13.90 -2.48 6.98
CA PRO A 73 -13.72 -3.00 5.64
C PRO A 73 -12.71 -4.15 5.63
N ASP A 74 -12.92 -5.11 4.74
CA ASP A 74 -11.96 -6.16 4.44
C ASP A 74 -10.83 -5.56 3.58
N TRP A 75 -9.83 -5.00 4.24
CA TRP A 75 -8.70 -4.33 3.62
C TRP A 75 -7.39 -4.97 4.01
N VAL A 76 -6.50 -5.06 3.04
CA VAL A 76 -5.10 -5.35 3.33
C VAL A 76 -4.41 -4.14 3.93
N SER A 77 -3.43 -4.40 4.76
CA SER A 77 -2.58 -3.38 5.37
C SER A 77 -1.13 -3.56 4.99
N TYR A 78 -0.44 -2.45 4.76
CA TYR A 78 1.01 -2.44 4.52
C TYR A 78 1.73 -2.04 5.81
N GLY A 79 2.66 -2.87 6.24
CA GLY A 79 3.48 -2.61 7.41
C GLY A 79 4.95 -2.47 7.08
N PRO A 80 5.71 -1.72 7.90
CA PRO A 80 5.29 -1.01 9.11
C PRO A 80 4.62 0.33 8.84
N SER A 81 4.67 0.88 7.62
CA SER A 81 4.05 2.14 7.23
C SER A 81 3.84 2.23 5.72
N THR A 82 2.88 3.03 5.29
CA THR A 82 2.70 3.44 3.88
C THR A 82 3.32 4.81 3.56
N ASN A 83 3.92 5.46 4.56
CA ASN A 83 4.61 6.73 4.39
C ASN A 83 6.12 6.49 4.35
N PHE A 84 6.74 6.77 3.21
CA PHE A 84 8.18 6.52 3.02
C PHE A 84 8.93 7.80 2.78
N ARG A 85 10.14 7.87 3.33
CA ARG A 85 11.11 8.89 2.99
C ARG A 85 12.32 8.24 2.34
N VAL A 86 12.54 8.57 1.06
CA VAL A 86 13.67 8.05 0.28
C VAL A 86 14.52 9.23 -0.18
N PRO A 87 15.86 9.13 -0.13
CA PRO A 87 16.74 10.17 -0.65
C PRO A 87 16.60 10.31 -2.16
N ALA A 88 16.59 11.55 -2.65
CA ALA A 88 16.61 11.81 -4.08
C ALA A 88 17.93 11.30 -4.71
N HIS A 89 17.87 10.98 -6.00
CA HIS A 89 19.02 10.50 -6.78
C HIS A 89 19.72 9.29 -6.15
N SER A 90 18.92 8.31 -5.69
CA SER A 90 19.41 7.08 -5.09
C SER A 90 18.72 5.85 -5.71
N ALA A 91 19.35 4.69 -5.54
CA ALA A 91 18.76 3.40 -5.84
C ALA A 91 18.08 2.85 -4.57
N ILE A 92 16.86 2.37 -4.70
CA ILE A 92 16.09 1.80 -3.58
C ILE A 92 15.75 0.35 -3.90
N THR A 93 16.08 -0.56 -3.01
CA THR A 93 15.57 -1.93 -3.05
C THR A 93 14.44 -2.08 -2.04
N PHE A 94 13.25 -2.40 -2.52
CA PHE A 94 12.12 -2.80 -1.69
C PHE A 94 12.10 -4.33 -1.59
N THR A 95 12.13 -4.84 -0.36
CA THR A 95 11.83 -6.24 -0.08
C THR A 95 10.40 -6.32 0.42
N MET A 96 9.53 -7.02 -0.31
CA MET A 96 8.12 -7.14 0.03
C MET A 96 7.79 -8.57 0.41
N LYS A 97 7.10 -8.74 1.54
CA LYS A 97 6.60 -10.02 2.02
C LYS A 97 5.08 -10.01 1.93
N GLN A 98 4.54 -10.93 1.15
CA GLN A 98 3.10 -11.09 0.97
C GLN A 98 2.58 -12.15 1.92
N TYR A 99 1.60 -11.78 2.75
CA TYR A 99 0.94 -12.67 3.70
C TYR A 99 -0.55 -12.87 3.38
N ASP A 100 -1.04 -12.22 2.34
CA ASP A 100 -2.45 -12.27 1.95
C ASP A 100 -2.65 -13.05 0.67
N SER A 101 -3.71 -13.87 0.60
CA SER A 101 -4.09 -14.58 -0.61
C SER A 101 -4.75 -13.63 -1.61
N GLY A 102 -5.64 -12.77 -1.15
CA GLY A 102 -6.40 -11.87 -1.99
C GLY A 102 -7.30 -12.55 -3.00
N GLU A 103 -7.90 -11.75 -3.88
CA GLU A 103 -8.63 -12.21 -5.05
C GLU A 103 -7.82 -11.89 -6.33
N PRO A 104 -7.85 -12.73 -7.36
CA PRO A 104 -7.06 -12.51 -8.57
C PRO A 104 -7.37 -11.19 -9.26
N ILE A 105 -6.34 -10.39 -9.50
CA ILE A 105 -6.45 -9.19 -10.34
C ILE A 105 -6.26 -9.63 -11.80
N THR A 106 -7.34 -9.95 -12.49
CA THR A 106 -7.32 -10.47 -13.87
C THR A 106 -6.97 -9.44 -14.95
N ASN A 107 -6.34 -8.35 -14.59
CA ASN A 107 -5.98 -7.27 -15.51
C ASN A 107 -4.51 -7.35 -15.92
N ASP A 108 -4.24 -7.65 -17.19
CA ASP A 108 -2.91 -7.78 -17.78
C ASP A 108 -2.02 -6.55 -17.59
N PHE A 109 -2.60 -5.36 -17.44
CA PHE A 109 -1.82 -4.16 -17.20
C PHE A 109 -1.08 -4.24 -15.86
N PHE A 110 -1.73 -4.74 -14.82
CA PHE A 110 -1.13 -4.87 -13.49
C PHE A 110 -0.22 -6.11 -13.37
N ALA A 111 -0.28 -7.02 -14.33
CA ALA A 111 0.59 -8.18 -14.39
C ALA A 111 2.03 -7.85 -14.84
N ARG A 112 2.21 -6.67 -15.45
CA ARG A 112 3.51 -6.25 -15.99
C ARG A 112 4.29 -5.45 -14.97
N VAL A 113 5.58 -5.74 -14.88
CA VAL A 113 6.53 -4.94 -14.10
C VAL A 113 6.82 -3.65 -14.85
N ALA A 114 6.76 -2.52 -14.15
CA ALA A 114 7.09 -1.21 -14.71
C ALA A 114 7.87 -0.34 -13.72
N GLY A 115 8.79 0.47 -14.24
CA GLY A 115 9.52 1.48 -13.48
C GLY A 115 10.59 0.93 -12.52
N THR A 116 10.83 -0.36 -12.51
CA THR A 116 11.94 -0.98 -11.78
C THR A 116 13.23 -0.96 -12.61
N MET A 117 14.36 -1.14 -11.96
CA MET A 117 15.63 -1.31 -12.66
C MET A 117 15.58 -2.57 -13.55
N ASN A 118 15.98 -2.43 -14.81
CA ASN A 118 15.91 -3.48 -15.84
C ASN A 118 14.49 -3.96 -16.21
N GLY A 119 13.43 -3.36 -15.68
CA GLY A 119 12.05 -3.77 -15.95
C GLY A 119 11.68 -5.13 -15.37
N THR A 120 12.39 -5.58 -14.33
CA THR A 120 12.15 -6.87 -13.68
C THR A 120 11.96 -6.70 -12.17
N ILE A 121 11.39 -7.73 -11.56
CA ILE A 121 11.35 -7.96 -10.11
C ILE A 121 11.90 -9.35 -9.83
N ASN A 122 12.43 -9.56 -8.65
CA ASN A 122 12.86 -10.89 -8.21
C ASN A 122 11.78 -11.49 -7.29
N ILE A 123 11.23 -12.63 -7.67
CA ILE A 123 10.29 -13.40 -6.86
C ILE A 123 10.95 -14.73 -6.51
N ASN A 124 11.28 -14.92 -5.24
CA ASN A 124 11.87 -16.15 -4.72
C ASN A 124 13.10 -16.63 -5.52
N GLY A 125 13.95 -15.69 -5.94
CA GLY A 125 15.19 -15.97 -6.68
C GLY A 125 15.04 -15.98 -8.22
N VAL A 126 13.83 -15.73 -8.75
CA VAL A 126 13.57 -15.69 -10.19
C VAL A 126 13.25 -14.26 -10.63
N ASP A 127 13.98 -13.75 -11.63
CA ASP A 127 13.73 -12.45 -12.22
C ASP A 127 12.62 -12.52 -13.27
N LEU A 128 11.58 -11.73 -13.08
CA LEU A 128 10.38 -11.72 -13.91
C LEU A 128 10.05 -10.29 -14.37
N SER A 129 9.68 -10.14 -15.64
CA SER A 129 9.14 -8.90 -16.21
C SER A 129 7.61 -8.83 -16.20
N SER A 130 6.97 -9.94 -15.90
CA SER A 130 5.52 -10.07 -15.73
C SER A 130 5.20 -11.30 -14.89
N VAL A 131 4.04 -11.32 -14.29
CA VAL A 131 3.47 -12.43 -13.51
C VAL A 131 2.17 -12.86 -14.16
N ASP A 132 1.75 -14.11 -13.98
CA ASP A 132 0.43 -14.57 -14.44
C ASP A 132 -0.67 -13.72 -13.74
N PRO A 133 -1.53 -13.02 -14.50
CA PRO A 133 -2.57 -12.17 -13.91
C PRO A 133 -3.54 -12.92 -13.00
N ASN A 134 -3.71 -14.23 -13.19
CA ASN A 134 -4.56 -15.05 -12.34
C ASN A 134 -3.93 -15.40 -10.98
N THR A 135 -2.66 -15.08 -10.78
CA THR A 135 -1.95 -15.34 -9.52
C THR A 135 -1.67 -14.06 -8.71
N ILE A 136 -2.07 -12.89 -9.23
CA ILE A 136 -1.79 -11.61 -8.57
C ILE A 136 -2.94 -11.25 -7.64
N GLY A 137 -2.67 -11.16 -6.35
CA GLY A 137 -3.63 -10.65 -5.37
C GLY A 137 -3.55 -9.13 -5.18
N HIS A 138 -2.36 -8.57 -5.27
CA HIS A 138 -2.11 -7.15 -5.01
C HIS A 138 -1.07 -6.55 -5.96
N THR A 139 -0.99 -5.22 -5.99
CA THR A 139 0.09 -4.51 -6.68
C THR A 139 0.67 -3.44 -5.76
N PHE A 140 1.99 -3.32 -5.78
CA PHE A 140 2.65 -2.14 -5.23
C PHE A 140 2.83 -1.13 -6.36
N THR A 141 2.05 -0.05 -6.31
CA THR A 141 2.05 0.97 -7.36
C THR A 141 2.44 2.32 -6.80
N VAL A 142 3.45 2.95 -7.39
CA VAL A 142 3.86 4.32 -7.07
C VAL A 142 3.60 5.22 -8.28
N ARG A 143 2.89 6.32 -8.06
CA ARG A 143 2.69 7.36 -9.08
C ARG A 143 3.21 8.69 -8.57
N GLY A 144 3.95 9.39 -9.42
CA GLY A 144 4.34 10.76 -9.15
C GLY A 144 3.11 11.67 -9.07
N LEU A 145 3.11 12.60 -8.12
CA LEU A 145 2.08 13.62 -8.04
C LEU A 145 2.22 14.57 -9.23
N SER A 146 1.12 14.89 -9.88
CA SER A 146 1.05 15.66 -11.13
C SER A 146 1.25 17.18 -10.94
N ASN A 147 2.31 17.58 -10.26
CA ASN A 147 2.78 18.97 -10.30
C ASN A 147 3.65 19.27 -11.53
N GLY A 148 3.59 18.42 -12.55
CA GLY A 148 4.27 18.56 -13.83
C GLY A 148 5.76 18.25 -13.83
N LYS A 149 6.35 17.79 -12.73
CA LYS A 149 7.81 17.60 -12.61
C LYS A 149 8.27 16.14 -12.39
N SER A 150 7.36 15.20 -12.18
CA SER A 150 7.72 13.81 -11.92
C SER A 150 6.78 12.85 -12.63
N ASN A 151 7.30 12.14 -13.63
CA ASN A 151 6.62 11.05 -14.34
C ASN A 151 6.98 9.69 -13.73
N VAL A 152 7.09 9.60 -12.39
CA VAL A 152 7.34 8.32 -11.75
C VAL A 152 6.09 7.45 -11.87
N PHE A 153 6.26 6.29 -12.47
CA PHE A 153 5.29 5.21 -12.44
C PHE A 153 6.03 3.91 -12.19
N ILE A 154 5.72 3.27 -11.08
CA ILE A 154 6.25 1.95 -10.71
C ILE A 154 5.04 1.05 -10.51
N ASN A 155 5.08 -0.15 -11.07
CA ASN A 155 4.11 -1.20 -10.83
C ASN A 155 4.83 -2.52 -10.58
N VAL A 156 4.58 -3.09 -9.42
CA VAL A 156 5.12 -4.38 -8.99
C VAL A 156 3.95 -5.31 -8.68
N PRO A 157 3.72 -6.33 -9.53
CA PRO A 157 2.73 -7.35 -9.23
C PRO A 157 3.15 -8.19 -8.03
N MET A 158 2.21 -8.46 -7.14
CA MET A 158 2.41 -9.24 -5.93
C MET A 158 1.59 -10.53 -6.03
N PRO A 159 2.24 -11.70 -6.19
CA PRO A 159 1.54 -12.97 -6.21
C PRO A 159 0.78 -13.23 -4.91
N MET A 160 -0.37 -13.88 -5.03
CA MET A 160 -1.12 -14.39 -3.88
C MET A 160 -0.29 -15.43 -3.12
N VAL A 161 -0.46 -15.49 -1.81
CA VAL A 161 0.02 -16.64 -1.04
C VAL A 161 -0.84 -17.84 -1.41
N PRO A 162 -0.26 -18.96 -1.85
CA PRO A 162 -1.01 -20.18 -2.12
C PRO A 162 -1.73 -20.68 -0.86
N GLU A 163 -2.94 -21.20 -1.01
CA GLU A 163 -3.75 -21.67 0.12
C GLU A 163 -3.03 -22.71 1.00
N ASP A 164 -2.22 -23.58 0.38
CA ASP A 164 -1.42 -24.58 1.10
C ASP A 164 -0.27 -23.99 1.93
N LYS A 165 0.00 -22.69 1.78
CA LYS A 165 1.00 -21.92 2.54
C LYS A 165 0.39 -21.06 3.63
N MET A 166 -0.94 -20.98 3.69
CA MET A 166 -1.65 -20.28 4.76
C MET A 166 -1.79 -21.20 5.97
N SER A 167 -1.68 -20.63 7.17
CA SER A 167 -1.97 -21.35 8.40
C SER A 167 -3.46 -21.66 8.50
N GLU A 168 -3.82 -22.76 9.15
CA GLU A 168 -5.21 -23.07 9.53
C GLU A 168 -5.79 -22.06 10.53
N ASN A 169 -4.93 -21.31 11.22
CA ASN A 169 -5.34 -20.22 12.11
C ASN A 169 -5.41 -18.91 11.35
N GLU A 170 -6.53 -18.22 11.47
CA GLU A 170 -6.71 -16.91 10.85
C GLU A 170 -5.58 -15.93 11.21
N GLY A 171 -4.99 -15.32 10.22
CA GLY A 171 -3.93 -14.34 10.38
C GLY A 171 -2.53 -14.91 10.60
N GLU A 172 -2.36 -16.23 10.52
CA GLU A 172 -1.07 -16.88 10.64
C GLU A 172 -0.65 -17.51 9.31
N TYR A 173 0.47 -17.08 8.75
CA TYR A 173 0.97 -17.54 7.46
C TYR A 173 2.36 -18.16 7.62
N ILE A 174 2.54 -19.35 7.04
CA ILE A 174 3.74 -20.16 7.23
C ILE A 174 4.91 -19.60 6.44
N ASN A 175 4.68 -19.16 5.18
CA ASN A 175 5.72 -18.63 4.30
C ASN A 175 5.19 -17.43 3.51
N PRO A 176 5.73 -16.23 3.71
CA PRO A 176 5.47 -15.09 2.84
C PRO A 176 6.11 -15.32 1.47
N THR A 177 5.47 -14.87 0.42
CA THR A 177 6.02 -14.81 -0.95
C THR A 177 6.60 -13.46 -1.29
#